data_21cfc82373cbe0bef9a952db5fac5810
#
_entry.id   21cfc82373cbe0bef9a952db5fac5810
#
_cell.length_a   1.000
_cell.length_b   1.000
_cell.length_c   1.000
_cell.angle_alpha   90.00
_cell.angle_beta   90.00
_cell.angle_gamma   90.00
#
_symmetry.space_group_name_H-M   'P 1'
#
loop_
_entity.id
_entity.type
_entity.pdbx_description
1 polymer ?
#
loop_
_entity_poly.entity_id
_entity_poly.type
_entity_poly.pdbx_seq_one_letter_code
_entity_poly.pdbx_strand_id
1 'polypeptide(L)'
;MYTKILNHIEKQGFSDSMKQMTSPEWIAHFLAIDPPRSKSLVMTVMGDAIAPHGGAAWLGSLIELLGPLGVTDRLVRTSVFRLVQEGWLTASREGRRSRYGFDPKSLPRFQRADRRIYAPPGLHWDGRWTLLLAPNGSIDGDLRTAVRKELQWEGFAMLGPGLLAHPAGDVEGLADALERTSAAGKVFALSAAELPDVGSRPLQELVNEGWNLTAVAQGYRDFIAQFSPLLALLKDGAEVAPEAAFAMRSLLIHAYRRLQLHDPLLPVELLPDPWPGSDAYEVARAIYVRVAKQAEVHVNAVLRREDEAAPSADEAFYQRFGGLRG
;
A
#
# COMPACT_ATOMS: atom_id res chain seq x y z
N MET A 1 -2.36 15.34 19.17
CA MET A 1 -3.05 14.44 18.26
C MET A 1 -3.03 13.00 18.77
N TYR A 2 -1.89 12.44 19.10
CA TYR A 2 -1.70 11.09 19.69
C TYR A 2 -2.62 10.78 20.90
N THR A 3 -2.72 11.71 21.86
CA THR A 3 -3.57 11.59 23.05
C THR A 3 -5.08 11.50 22.72
N LYS A 4 -5.53 12.14 21.61
CA LYS A 4 -6.94 12.06 21.16
C LYS A 4 -7.26 10.67 20.60
N ILE A 5 -6.38 10.07 19.84
CA ILE A 5 -6.54 8.70 19.28
C ILE A 5 -6.60 7.70 20.44
N LEU A 6 -5.73 7.83 21.43
CA LEU A 6 -5.73 6.98 22.61
C LEU A 6 -7.00 7.10 23.45
N ASN A 7 -7.49 8.32 23.67
CA ASN A 7 -8.73 8.57 24.39
C ASN A 7 -9.98 8.05 23.63
N HIS A 8 -9.91 8.02 22.29
CA HIS A 8 -10.97 7.43 21.48
C HIS A 8 -10.98 5.90 21.55
N ILE A 9 -9.80 5.29 21.56
CA ILE A 9 -9.57 3.84 21.72
C ILE A 9 -10.09 3.36 23.09
N GLU A 10 -9.80 4.10 24.17
CA GLU A 10 -10.27 3.77 25.53
C GLU A 10 -11.80 3.84 25.67
N LYS A 11 -12.46 4.69 24.89
CA LYS A 11 -13.93 4.80 24.90
C LYS A 11 -14.67 3.69 24.14
N GLN A 12 -13.99 2.95 23.25
CA GLN A 12 -14.63 1.90 22.44
C GLN A 12 -14.69 0.53 23.12
N GLY A 13 -14.33 0.40 24.42
CA GLY A 13 -14.62 -0.80 25.22
C GLY A 13 -13.95 -2.07 24.70
N PHE A 14 -12.64 -2.04 24.41
CA PHE A 14 -11.90 -3.25 24.07
C PHE A 14 -11.99 -4.28 25.21
N SER A 15 -12.29 -5.52 24.84
CA SER A 15 -12.31 -6.65 25.78
C SER A 15 -11.00 -6.71 26.57
N ASP A 16 -11.08 -6.85 27.89
CA ASP A 16 -9.91 -6.92 28.78
C ASP A 16 -8.91 -8.02 28.40
N SER A 17 -9.35 -9.05 27.67
CA SER A 17 -8.49 -10.13 27.17
C SER A 17 -7.47 -9.65 26.11
N MET A 18 -7.75 -8.55 25.37
CA MET A 18 -6.81 -8.00 24.37
C MET A 18 -5.73 -7.11 25.00
N LYS A 19 -5.94 -6.61 26.21
CA LYS A 19 -4.95 -5.77 26.93
C LYS A 19 -3.78 -6.57 27.52
N GLN A 20 -3.88 -7.90 27.58
CA GLN A 20 -2.86 -8.79 28.19
C GLN A 20 -2.18 -9.68 27.14
N MET A 21 -2.47 -9.48 25.85
CA MET A 21 -1.93 -10.31 24.77
C MET A 21 -0.44 -10.07 24.56
N THR A 22 0.34 -11.12 24.40
CA THR A 22 1.75 -11.03 23.99
C THR A 22 1.89 -10.83 22.49
N SER A 23 3.09 -10.44 22.01
CA SER A 23 3.38 -10.27 20.60
C SER A 23 3.07 -11.52 19.75
N PRO A 24 3.49 -12.74 20.15
CA PRO A 24 3.14 -13.96 19.42
C PRO A 24 1.64 -14.26 19.41
N GLU A 25 0.94 -14.02 20.51
CA GLU A 25 -0.51 -14.22 20.59
C GLU A 25 -1.27 -13.27 19.67
N TRP A 26 -0.85 -11.99 19.57
CA TRP A 26 -1.43 -11.04 18.64
C TRP A 26 -1.23 -11.48 17.18
N ILE A 27 -0.02 -11.92 16.83
CA ILE A 27 0.28 -12.42 15.47
C ILE A 27 -0.60 -13.63 15.13
N ALA A 28 -0.67 -14.62 16.04
CA ALA A 28 -1.50 -15.81 15.85
C ALA A 28 -2.98 -15.47 15.72
N HIS A 29 -3.49 -14.55 16.53
CA HIS A 29 -4.87 -14.06 16.47
C HIS A 29 -5.17 -13.37 15.14
N PHE A 30 -4.28 -12.48 14.70
CA PHE A 30 -4.42 -11.78 13.40
C PHE A 30 -4.49 -12.78 12.25
N LEU A 31 -3.56 -13.73 12.18
CA LEU A 31 -3.50 -14.75 11.12
C LEU A 31 -4.70 -15.71 11.13
N ALA A 32 -5.35 -15.91 12.28
CA ALA A 32 -6.55 -16.73 12.38
C ALA A 32 -7.81 -16.01 11.86
N ILE A 33 -7.91 -14.69 12.05
CA ILE A 33 -9.09 -13.91 11.67
C ILE A 33 -9.02 -13.42 10.21
N ASP A 34 -7.88 -12.87 9.78
CA ASP A 34 -7.68 -12.33 8.43
C ASP A 34 -6.39 -12.89 7.80
N PRO A 35 -6.38 -14.17 7.41
CA PRO A 35 -5.20 -14.79 6.83
C PRO A 35 -4.83 -14.13 5.48
N PRO A 36 -3.61 -13.56 5.37
CA PRO A 36 -3.21 -12.87 4.16
C PRO A 36 -3.12 -13.81 2.96
N ARG A 37 -3.52 -13.35 1.78
CA ARG A 37 -3.29 -14.09 0.53
C ARG A 37 -1.79 -14.16 0.25
N SER A 38 -1.23 -15.37 0.17
CA SER A 38 0.21 -15.60 0.06
C SER A 38 0.90 -14.78 -1.02
N LYS A 39 0.34 -14.69 -2.24
CA LYS A 39 0.91 -13.88 -3.34
C LYS A 39 0.98 -12.39 -2.99
N SER A 40 -0.06 -11.85 -2.37
CA SER A 40 -0.10 -10.44 -1.95
C SER A 40 0.88 -10.17 -0.81
N LEU A 41 1.02 -11.13 0.12
CA LEU A 41 1.97 -11.01 1.23
C LEU A 41 3.43 -11.10 0.75
N VAL A 42 3.75 -11.97 -0.22
CA VAL A 42 5.06 -11.99 -0.88
C VAL A 42 5.40 -10.63 -1.47
N MET A 43 4.46 -9.98 -2.19
CA MET A 43 4.67 -8.62 -2.71
C MET A 43 4.88 -7.59 -1.59
N THR A 44 4.20 -7.74 -0.46
CA THR A 44 4.41 -6.86 0.69
C THR A 44 5.82 -7.02 1.24
N VAL A 45 6.30 -8.25 1.46
CA VAL A 45 7.66 -8.52 1.95
C VAL A 45 8.71 -8.07 0.94
N MET A 46 8.49 -8.31 -0.36
CA MET A 46 9.37 -7.80 -1.41
C MET A 46 9.50 -6.27 -1.34
N GLY A 47 8.38 -5.57 -1.16
CA GLY A 47 8.37 -4.11 -1.13
C GLY A 47 8.87 -3.50 0.18
N ASP A 48 8.38 -4.01 1.30
CA ASP A 48 8.71 -3.44 2.61
C ASP A 48 10.10 -3.83 3.10
N ALA A 49 10.50 -5.10 2.89
CA ALA A 49 11.72 -5.64 3.44
C ALA A 49 12.85 -5.82 2.41
N ILE A 50 12.56 -6.26 1.18
CA ILE A 50 13.61 -6.61 0.22
C ILE A 50 13.99 -5.42 -0.67
N ALA A 51 13.05 -4.56 -1.07
CA ALA A 51 13.34 -3.40 -1.90
C ALA A 51 14.46 -2.51 -1.32
N PRO A 52 14.43 -2.15 -0.01
CA PRO A 52 15.49 -1.35 0.60
C PRO A 52 16.85 -2.05 0.65
N HIS A 53 16.89 -3.38 0.56
CA HIS A 53 18.09 -4.21 0.62
C HIS A 53 18.58 -4.65 -0.77
N GLY A 54 18.53 -3.75 -1.74
CA GLY A 54 18.97 -4.00 -3.11
C GLY A 54 17.94 -4.69 -4.01
N GLY A 55 16.69 -4.83 -3.56
CA GLY A 55 15.54 -5.21 -4.38
C GLY A 55 15.50 -6.67 -4.84
N ALA A 56 16.39 -7.55 -4.35
CA ALA A 56 16.40 -8.95 -4.73
C ALA A 56 16.83 -9.84 -3.55
N ALA A 57 16.22 -11.03 -3.45
CA ALA A 57 16.50 -12.00 -2.39
C ALA A 57 16.54 -13.43 -2.92
N TRP A 58 17.27 -14.30 -2.22
CA TRP A 58 17.26 -15.73 -2.46
C TRP A 58 15.92 -16.35 -2.06
N LEU A 59 15.53 -17.40 -2.73
CA LEU A 59 14.29 -18.12 -2.41
C LEU A 59 14.28 -18.63 -0.97
N GLY A 60 15.40 -19.08 -0.45
CA GLY A 60 15.57 -19.53 0.93
C GLY A 60 15.24 -18.40 1.92
N SER A 61 15.80 -17.20 1.70
CA SER A 61 15.49 -16.03 2.53
C SER A 61 14.02 -15.65 2.47
N LEU A 62 13.38 -15.72 1.29
CA LEU A 62 11.94 -15.44 1.18
C LEU A 62 11.09 -16.46 1.93
N ILE A 63 11.46 -17.76 1.90
CA ILE A 63 10.76 -18.80 2.65
C ILE A 63 10.90 -18.55 4.15
N GLU A 64 12.10 -18.22 4.61
CA GLU A 64 12.37 -17.95 6.02
C GLU A 64 11.61 -16.71 6.52
N LEU A 65 11.63 -15.60 5.77
CA LEU A 65 10.88 -14.38 6.12
C LEU A 65 9.36 -14.59 6.14
N LEU A 66 8.83 -15.44 5.27
CA LEU A 66 7.38 -15.65 5.15
C LEU A 66 6.84 -16.73 6.08
N GLY A 67 7.71 -17.57 6.66
CA GLY A 67 7.34 -18.61 7.62
C GLY A 67 6.58 -18.09 8.84
N PRO A 68 7.10 -17.09 9.58
CA PRO A 68 6.41 -16.48 10.72
C PRO A 68 5.07 -15.84 10.39
N LEU A 69 4.80 -15.57 9.11
CA LEU A 69 3.55 -15.02 8.59
C LEU A 69 2.55 -16.11 8.14
N GLY A 70 2.82 -17.38 8.46
CA GLY A 70 1.94 -18.51 8.15
C GLY A 70 1.99 -18.99 6.69
N VAL A 71 2.99 -18.58 5.90
CA VAL A 71 3.12 -19.00 4.50
C VAL A 71 4.10 -20.17 4.38
N THR A 72 3.60 -21.32 3.94
CA THR A 72 4.44 -22.51 3.74
C THR A 72 5.38 -22.36 2.55
N ASP A 73 6.50 -23.10 2.55
CA ASP A 73 7.48 -23.17 1.44
C ASP A 73 6.78 -23.35 0.07
N ARG A 74 5.85 -24.32 -0.02
CA ARG A 74 5.09 -24.58 -1.24
C ARG A 74 4.31 -23.34 -1.73
N LEU A 75 3.69 -22.59 -0.80
CA LEU A 75 2.94 -21.38 -1.14
C LEU A 75 3.86 -20.24 -1.56
N VAL A 76 5.04 -20.10 -0.93
CA VAL A 76 6.05 -19.12 -1.36
C VAL A 76 6.49 -19.40 -2.79
N ARG A 77 6.91 -20.65 -3.09
CA ARG A 77 7.34 -21.06 -4.45
C ARG A 77 6.26 -20.79 -5.50
N THR A 78 5.01 -21.17 -5.20
CA THR A 78 3.90 -20.92 -6.11
C THR A 78 3.63 -19.43 -6.31
N SER A 79 3.75 -18.63 -5.25
CA SER A 79 3.51 -17.19 -5.30
C SER A 79 4.56 -16.45 -6.10
N VAL A 80 5.86 -16.73 -5.86
CA VAL A 80 6.94 -16.08 -6.63
C VAL A 80 6.89 -16.48 -8.10
N PHE A 81 6.56 -17.76 -8.42
CA PHE A 81 6.37 -18.20 -9.80
C PHE A 81 5.26 -17.40 -10.50
N ARG A 82 4.10 -17.22 -9.85
CA ARG A 82 3.00 -16.42 -10.41
C ARG A 82 3.39 -14.95 -10.59
N LEU A 83 4.13 -14.37 -9.64
CA LEU A 83 4.61 -12.99 -9.75
C LEU A 83 5.59 -12.80 -10.91
N VAL A 84 6.40 -13.81 -11.22
CA VAL A 84 7.25 -13.80 -12.42
C VAL A 84 6.40 -13.89 -13.69
N GLN A 85 5.40 -14.78 -13.74
CA GLN A 85 4.49 -14.88 -14.88
C GLN A 85 3.68 -13.60 -15.13
N GLU A 86 3.35 -12.87 -14.07
CA GLU A 86 2.63 -11.60 -14.14
C GLU A 86 3.55 -10.39 -14.40
N GLY A 87 4.86 -10.60 -14.56
CA GLY A 87 5.83 -9.55 -14.87
C GLY A 87 6.14 -8.60 -13.70
N TRP A 88 5.84 -9.00 -12.46
CA TRP A 88 6.22 -8.22 -11.27
C TRP A 88 7.65 -8.50 -10.83
N LEU A 89 8.08 -9.75 -10.94
CA LEU A 89 9.39 -10.20 -10.54
C LEU A 89 10.12 -10.84 -11.72
N THR A 90 11.45 -10.83 -11.63
CA THR A 90 12.35 -11.65 -12.45
C THR A 90 12.99 -12.72 -11.59
N ALA A 91 13.40 -13.82 -12.21
CA ALA A 91 14.14 -14.88 -11.57
C ALA A 91 15.51 -15.06 -12.25
N SER A 92 16.56 -15.05 -11.46
CA SER A 92 17.90 -15.47 -11.87
C SER A 92 18.28 -16.76 -11.16
N ARG A 93 19.19 -17.53 -11.76
CA ARG A 93 19.61 -18.82 -11.23
C ARG A 93 21.14 -18.88 -11.11
N GLU A 94 21.63 -19.27 -9.96
CA GLU A 94 23.05 -19.52 -9.70
C GLU A 94 23.20 -20.94 -9.12
N GLY A 95 23.68 -21.85 -9.94
CA GLY A 95 23.74 -23.28 -9.60
C GLY A 95 22.35 -23.85 -9.30
N ARG A 96 22.15 -24.30 -8.05
CA ARG A 96 20.86 -24.84 -7.56
C ARG A 96 19.98 -23.81 -6.88
N ARG A 97 20.43 -22.57 -6.72
CA ARG A 97 19.73 -21.51 -6.00
C ARG A 97 19.05 -20.57 -6.98
N SER A 98 17.87 -20.06 -6.60
CA SER A 98 17.12 -19.06 -7.36
C SER A 98 17.02 -17.76 -6.56
N ARG A 99 17.28 -16.64 -7.23
CA ARG A 99 17.15 -15.28 -6.70
C ARG A 99 16.02 -14.60 -7.42
N TYR A 100 15.19 -13.87 -6.69
CA TYR A 100 14.04 -13.13 -7.20
C TYR A 100 14.22 -11.64 -6.93
N GLY A 101 14.01 -10.83 -7.95
CA GLY A 101 14.06 -9.36 -7.85
C GLY A 101 12.92 -8.72 -8.61
N PHE A 102 12.72 -7.41 -8.47
CA PHE A 102 11.71 -6.69 -9.25
C PHE A 102 12.05 -6.69 -10.74
N ASP A 103 11.01 -6.86 -11.56
CA ASP A 103 11.15 -6.67 -13.01
C ASP A 103 11.40 -5.17 -13.28
N PRO A 104 12.43 -4.80 -14.06
CA PRO A 104 12.71 -3.40 -14.39
C PRO A 104 11.52 -2.65 -14.99
N LYS A 105 10.65 -3.33 -15.73
CA LYS A 105 9.44 -2.74 -16.32
C LYS A 105 8.35 -2.43 -15.28
N SER A 106 8.29 -3.20 -14.18
CA SER A 106 7.33 -2.99 -13.11
C SER A 106 7.83 -2.03 -12.03
N LEU A 107 9.14 -1.74 -12.00
CA LEU A 107 9.79 -0.95 -10.96
C LEU A 107 9.20 0.47 -10.80
N PRO A 108 8.91 1.25 -11.86
CA PRO A 108 8.30 2.57 -11.70
C PRO A 108 6.93 2.51 -11.01
N ARG A 109 6.09 1.54 -11.38
CA ARG A 109 4.78 1.31 -10.76
C ARG A 109 4.92 0.93 -9.29
N PHE A 110 5.89 0.07 -8.97
CA PHE A 110 6.20 -0.30 -7.60
C PHE A 110 6.63 0.93 -6.78
N GLN A 111 7.53 1.76 -7.30
CA GLN A 111 8.02 2.96 -6.61
C GLN A 111 6.90 3.98 -6.36
N ARG A 112 5.95 4.16 -7.29
CA ARG A 112 4.76 4.99 -7.06
C ARG A 112 3.89 4.44 -5.92
N ALA A 113 3.65 3.11 -5.93
CA ALA A 113 2.91 2.46 -4.85
C ALA A 113 3.61 2.60 -3.49
N ASP A 114 4.95 2.47 -3.46
CA ASP A 114 5.76 2.65 -2.24
C ASP A 114 5.61 4.07 -1.69
N ARG A 115 5.76 5.10 -2.54
CA ARG A 115 5.52 6.50 -2.14
C ARG A 115 4.11 6.70 -1.55
N ARG A 116 3.07 6.15 -2.17
CA ARG A 116 1.68 6.24 -1.67
C ARG A 116 1.50 5.62 -0.29
N ILE A 117 2.19 4.51 -0.01
CA ILE A 117 2.05 3.80 1.27
C ILE A 117 2.70 4.58 2.42
N TYR A 118 3.87 5.17 2.19
CA TYR A 118 4.68 5.75 3.27
C TYR A 118 4.63 7.27 3.37
N ALA A 119 4.11 7.96 2.34
CA ALA A 119 3.95 9.40 2.39
C ALA A 119 2.84 9.83 3.36
N PRO A 120 3.00 10.97 4.03
CA PRO A 120 1.91 11.53 4.83
C PRO A 120 0.72 11.89 3.94
N PRO A 121 -0.52 11.68 4.42
CA PRO A 121 -1.72 12.12 3.71
C PRO A 121 -1.80 13.66 3.69
N GLY A 122 -2.58 14.22 2.79
CA GLY A 122 -2.84 15.65 2.78
C GLY A 122 -2.49 16.34 1.47
N LEU A 123 -2.83 15.72 0.36
CA LEU A 123 -2.76 16.37 -0.94
C LEU A 123 -3.74 17.56 -0.95
N HIS A 124 -3.25 18.76 -1.26
CA HIS A 124 -4.06 19.96 -1.46
C HIS A 124 -4.47 20.11 -2.92
N TRP A 125 -5.68 20.61 -3.14
CA TRP A 125 -6.22 20.79 -4.47
C TRP A 125 -5.84 22.16 -5.05
N ASP A 126 -5.35 22.16 -6.26
CA ASP A 126 -5.06 23.38 -7.02
C ASP A 126 -6.28 23.91 -7.82
N GLY A 127 -7.46 23.29 -7.67
CA GLY A 127 -8.67 23.63 -8.40
C GLY A 127 -8.75 23.03 -9.81
N ARG A 128 -7.83 22.14 -10.18
CA ARG A 128 -7.77 21.57 -11.53
C ARG A 128 -8.08 20.08 -11.54
N TRP A 129 -8.73 19.65 -12.60
CA TRP A 129 -9.02 18.25 -12.90
C TRP A 129 -8.09 17.72 -13.96
N THR A 130 -7.61 16.50 -13.80
CA THR A 130 -7.02 15.70 -14.87
C THR A 130 -8.13 14.89 -15.53
N LEU A 131 -8.44 15.18 -16.78
CA LEU A 131 -9.49 14.51 -17.55
C LEU A 131 -8.86 13.62 -18.63
N LEU A 132 -9.39 12.43 -18.80
CA LEU A 132 -9.15 11.59 -19.96
C LEU A 132 -10.41 11.49 -20.79
N LEU A 133 -10.36 11.98 -22.02
CA LEU A 133 -11.45 11.92 -22.98
C LEU A 133 -11.12 10.90 -24.07
N ALA A 134 -11.95 9.87 -24.19
CA ALA A 134 -11.93 8.93 -25.30
C ALA A 134 -13.11 9.24 -26.24
N PRO A 135 -12.88 9.89 -27.41
CA PRO A 135 -13.93 10.15 -28.39
C PRO A 135 -14.63 8.86 -28.84
N ASN A 136 -15.89 8.98 -29.27
CA ASN A 136 -16.63 7.83 -29.77
C ASN A 136 -15.89 7.14 -30.92
N GLY A 137 -15.68 5.82 -30.79
CA GLY A 137 -14.97 5.01 -31.79
C GLY A 137 -13.44 5.09 -31.74
N SER A 138 -12.82 5.93 -30.89
CA SER A 138 -11.36 6.00 -30.78
C SER A 138 -10.75 4.77 -30.11
N ILE A 139 -11.49 4.12 -29.23
CA ILE A 139 -11.10 2.87 -28.56
C ILE A 139 -12.25 1.86 -28.64
N ASP A 140 -11.93 0.59 -28.87
CA ASP A 140 -12.88 -0.53 -28.85
C ASP A 140 -13.28 -0.90 -27.41
N GLY A 141 -14.20 -1.87 -27.25
CA GLY A 141 -14.73 -2.29 -25.97
C GLY A 141 -13.69 -2.91 -25.04
N ASP A 142 -12.77 -3.71 -25.58
CA ASP A 142 -11.73 -4.38 -24.80
C ASP A 142 -10.67 -3.39 -24.33
N LEU A 143 -10.22 -2.51 -25.24
CA LEU A 143 -9.27 -1.46 -24.88
C LEU A 143 -9.88 -0.49 -23.87
N ARG A 144 -11.16 -0.12 -24.03
CA ARG A 144 -11.88 0.74 -23.05
C ARG A 144 -11.91 0.10 -21.67
N THR A 145 -12.14 -1.20 -21.61
CA THR A 145 -12.14 -1.96 -20.34
C THR A 145 -10.76 -2.01 -19.73
N ALA A 146 -9.72 -2.22 -20.52
CA ALA A 146 -8.32 -2.22 -20.06
C ALA A 146 -7.91 -0.84 -19.53
N VAL A 147 -8.15 0.23 -20.28
CA VAL A 147 -7.86 1.61 -19.87
C VAL A 147 -8.59 1.97 -18.59
N ARG A 148 -9.89 1.67 -18.50
CA ARG A 148 -10.67 1.91 -17.28
C ARG A 148 -10.05 1.22 -16.09
N LYS A 149 -9.70 -0.07 -16.20
CA LYS A 149 -9.13 -0.85 -15.10
C LYS A 149 -7.79 -0.28 -14.62
N GLU A 150 -6.91 0.08 -15.55
CA GLU A 150 -5.61 0.68 -15.21
C GLU A 150 -5.77 2.05 -14.55
N LEU A 151 -6.68 2.89 -15.07
CA LEU A 151 -6.91 4.23 -14.51
C LEU A 151 -7.67 4.21 -13.18
N GLN A 152 -8.57 3.26 -12.96
CA GLN A 152 -9.19 3.05 -11.65
C GLN A 152 -8.12 2.70 -10.58
N TRP A 153 -7.08 1.99 -10.96
CA TRP A 153 -5.95 1.71 -10.07
C TRP A 153 -5.14 2.99 -9.74
N GLU A 154 -5.09 3.95 -10.66
CA GLU A 154 -4.49 5.29 -10.45
C GLU A 154 -5.48 6.27 -9.78
N GLY A 155 -6.65 5.83 -9.34
CA GLY A 155 -7.64 6.63 -8.62
C GLY A 155 -8.66 7.35 -9.49
N PHE A 156 -8.58 7.25 -10.82
CA PHE A 156 -9.55 7.91 -11.72
C PHE A 156 -10.94 7.29 -11.62
N ALA A 157 -11.96 8.13 -11.62
CA ALA A 157 -13.36 7.72 -11.75
C ALA A 157 -13.87 7.92 -13.18
N MET A 158 -14.82 7.09 -13.58
CA MET A 158 -15.57 7.28 -14.82
C MET A 158 -16.79 8.15 -14.54
N LEU A 159 -16.76 9.39 -15.03
CA LEU A 159 -17.85 10.38 -14.84
C LEU A 159 -18.88 10.34 -15.98
N GLY A 160 -18.59 9.63 -17.06
CA GLY A 160 -19.52 9.47 -18.18
C GLY A 160 -18.93 8.56 -19.27
N PRO A 161 -19.69 8.24 -20.32
CA PRO A 161 -19.19 7.44 -21.43
C PRO A 161 -17.96 8.11 -22.08
N GLY A 162 -16.79 7.47 -21.97
CA GLY A 162 -15.54 7.99 -22.54
C GLY A 162 -14.88 9.12 -21.78
N LEU A 163 -15.37 9.46 -20.57
CA LEU A 163 -14.77 10.48 -19.71
C LEU A 163 -14.35 9.88 -18.37
N LEU A 164 -13.04 9.85 -18.12
CA LEU A 164 -12.47 9.56 -16.80
C LEU A 164 -11.85 10.83 -16.24
N ALA A 165 -11.89 10.98 -14.92
CA ALA A 165 -11.38 12.17 -14.25
C ALA A 165 -10.73 11.84 -12.91
N HIS A 166 -9.79 12.70 -12.51
CA HIS A 166 -9.24 12.76 -11.16
C HIS A 166 -8.93 14.22 -10.80
N PRO A 167 -9.28 14.70 -9.58
CA PRO A 167 -9.07 16.11 -9.21
C PRO A 167 -7.59 16.46 -8.98
N ALA A 168 -6.69 15.48 -8.91
CA ALA A 168 -5.26 15.69 -8.77
C ALA A 168 -4.51 14.46 -9.31
N GLY A 169 -4.90 13.98 -10.50
CA GLY A 169 -4.36 12.76 -11.08
C GLY A 169 -2.85 12.83 -11.31
N ASP A 170 -2.16 11.76 -10.92
CA ASP A 170 -0.74 11.58 -11.20
C ASP A 170 -0.51 11.44 -12.71
N VAL A 171 0.13 12.44 -13.31
CA VAL A 171 0.39 12.50 -14.76
C VAL A 171 1.34 11.39 -15.20
N GLU A 172 2.33 11.03 -14.36
CA GLU A 172 3.25 9.92 -14.67
C GLU A 172 2.49 8.58 -14.65
N GLY A 173 1.65 8.36 -13.64
CA GLY A 173 0.80 7.17 -13.54
C GLY A 173 -0.19 7.07 -14.70
N LEU A 174 -0.78 8.19 -15.13
CA LEU A 174 -1.64 8.26 -16.30
C LEU A 174 -0.88 7.88 -17.57
N ALA A 175 0.31 8.46 -17.81
CA ALA A 175 1.12 8.16 -18.98
C ALA A 175 1.49 6.68 -19.05
N ASP A 176 1.99 6.11 -17.96
CA ASP A 176 2.29 4.68 -17.83
C ASP A 176 1.08 3.78 -18.12
N ALA A 177 -0.09 4.13 -17.59
CA ALA A 177 -1.32 3.36 -17.81
C ALA A 177 -1.73 3.38 -19.29
N LEU A 178 -1.59 4.52 -19.96
CA LEU A 178 -1.88 4.66 -21.39
C LEU A 178 -0.87 3.90 -22.28
N GLU A 179 0.40 3.89 -21.92
CA GLU A 179 1.42 3.10 -22.63
C GLU A 179 1.16 1.59 -22.50
N ARG A 180 0.94 1.09 -21.26
CA ARG A 180 0.65 -0.34 -21.02
C ARG A 180 -0.56 -0.83 -21.77
N THR A 181 -1.57 0.02 -21.94
CA THR A 181 -2.79 -0.33 -22.67
C THR A 181 -2.70 -0.03 -24.16
N SER A 182 -1.61 0.58 -24.65
CA SER A 182 -1.47 1.06 -26.04
C SER A 182 -2.57 2.05 -26.44
N ALA A 183 -3.02 2.87 -25.50
CA ALA A 183 -4.09 3.85 -25.68
C ALA A 183 -3.60 5.29 -25.87
N ALA A 184 -2.30 5.58 -25.67
CA ALA A 184 -1.74 6.93 -25.66
C ALA A 184 -2.11 7.77 -26.89
N GLY A 185 -2.07 7.20 -28.11
CA GLY A 185 -2.42 7.88 -29.36
C GLY A 185 -3.92 7.92 -29.70
N LYS A 186 -4.80 7.44 -28.81
CA LYS A 186 -6.24 7.25 -29.10
C LYS A 186 -7.16 8.09 -28.20
N VAL A 187 -6.60 8.78 -27.21
CA VAL A 187 -7.32 9.53 -26.18
C VAL A 187 -6.72 10.91 -25.99
N PHE A 188 -7.48 11.82 -25.40
CA PHE A 188 -7.00 13.15 -25.01
C PHE A 188 -6.86 13.21 -23.49
N ALA A 189 -5.68 13.62 -23.01
CA ALA A 189 -5.47 13.98 -21.62
C ALA A 189 -5.53 15.51 -21.50
N LEU A 190 -6.38 16.02 -20.63
CA LEU A 190 -6.68 17.43 -20.49
C LEU A 190 -6.57 17.85 -19.04
N SER A 191 -6.13 19.08 -18.78
CA SER A 191 -6.27 19.73 -17.49
C SER A 191 -7.39 20.76 -17.58
N ALA A 192 -8.38 20.69 -16.70
CA ALA A 192 -9.58 21.53 -16.71
C ALA A 192 -9.84 22.15 -15.33
N ALA A 193 -10.48 23.30 -15.30
CA ALA A 193 -10.98 23.93 -14.09
C ALA A 193 -12.50 24.12 -14.19
N GLU A 194 -13.18 24.20 -13.06
CA GLU A 194 -14.58 24.55 -13.02
C GLU A 194 -14.82 25.98 -13.49
N LEU A 195 -15.97 26.21 -14.10
CA LEU A 195 -16.45 27.54 -14.46
C LEU A 195 -17.47 27.97 -13.37
N PRO A 196 -17.06 28.78 -12.39
CA PRO A 196 -17.81 28.94 -11.14
C PRO A 196 -19.20 29.50 -11.31
N ASP A 197 -19.48 30.32 -12.30
CA ASP A 197 -20.78 30.99 -12.47
C ASP A 197 -21.67 30.33 -13.53
N VAL A 198 -21.28 29.21 -14.09
CA VAL A 198 -21.98 28.56 -15.20
C VAL A 198 -22.76 27.31 -14.75
N GLY A 199 -22.25 26.56 -13.78
CA GLY A 199 -22.87 25.38 -13.21
C GLY A 199 -23.34 25.63 -11.78
N SER A 200 -24.51 25.11 -11.39
CA SER A 200 -25.04 25.24 -10.04
C SER A 200 -25.01 23.96 -9.21
N ARG A 201 -24.48 22.86 -9.77
CA ARG A 201 -24.38 21.58 -9.09
C ARG A 201 -23.21 21.59 -8.09
N PRO A 202 -23.41 21.24 -6.81
CA PRO A 202 -22.31 21.15 -5.86
C PRO A 202 -21.24 20.14 -6.31
N LEU A 203 -19.97 20.53 -6.27
CA LEU A 203 -18.84 19.69 -6.65
C LEU A 203 -18.79 18.39 -5.84
N GLN A 204 -19.22 18.43 -4.58
CA GLN A 204 -19.30 17.26 -3.71
C GLN A 204 -20.23 16.17 -4.25
N GLU A 205 -21.27 16.52 -5.00
CA GLU A 205 -22.14 15.53 -5.65
C GLU A 205 -21.38 14.77 -6.74
N LEU A 206 -20.58 15.46 -7.54
CA LEU A 206 -19.73 14.85 -8.56
C LEU A 206 -18.71 13.88 -7.93
N VAL A 207 -18.10 14.28 -6.81
CA VAL A 207 -17.18 13.43 -6.05
C VAL A 207 -17.90 12.19 -5.54
N ASN A 208 -19.07 12.32 -4.96
CA ASN A 208 -19.86 11.21 -4.41
C ASN A 208 -20.35 10.25 -5.50
N GLU A 209 -20.60 10.74 -6.72
CA GLU A 209 -20.97 9.90 -7.88
C GLU A 209 -19.77 9.15 -8.44
N GLY A 210 -18.58 9.78 -8.44
CA GLY A 210 -17.37 9.22 -9.01
C GLY A 210 -16.69 8.18 -8.12
N TRP A 211 -16.70 8.40 -6.80
CA TRP A 211 -15.95 7.58 -5.85
C TRP A 211 -16.78 7.10 -4.67
N ASN A 212 -16.65 5.83 -4.32
CA ASN A 212 -17.27 5.26 -3.13
C ASN A 212 -16.43 5.56 -1.86
N LEU A 213 -16.38 6.84 -1.47
CA LEU A 213 -15.60 7.28 -0.31
C LEU A 213 -16.10 6.69 1.01
N THR A 214 -17.38 6.32 1.09
CA THR A 214 -17.95 5.66 2.28
C THR A 214 -17.28 4.30 2.53
N ALA A 215 -17.07 3.50 1.49
CA ALA A 215 -16.39 2.20 1.61
C ALA A 215 -14.90 2.37 1.96
N VAL A 216 -14.23 3.37 1.39
CA VAL A 216 -12.83 3.69 1.71
C VAL A 216 -12.70 4.12 3.17
N ALA A 217 -13.57 5.04 3.63
CA ALA A 217 -13.60 5.50 5.02
C ALA A 217 -13.87 4.34 6.00
N GLN A 218 -14.77 3.42 5.65
CA GLN A 218 -15.03 2.24 6.49
C GLN A 218 -13.79 1.34 6.58
N GLY A 219 -13.10 1.09 5.46
CA GLY A 219 -11.84 0.34 5.48
C GLY A 219 -10.79 0.93 6.41
N TYR A 220 -10.66 2.26 6.44
CA TYR A 220 -9.75 2.93 7.38
C TYR A 220 -10.19 2.77 8.84
N ARG A 221 -11.49 2.86 9.15
CA ARG A 221 -12.00 2.63 10.51
C ARG A 221 -11.74 1.18 10.97
N ASP A 222 -11.98 0.21 10.09
CA ASP A 222 -11.71 -1.21 10.37
C ASP A 222 -10.22 -1.44 10.63
N PHE A 223 -9.34 -0.83 9.85
CA PHE A 223 -7.89 -0.88 10.07
C PHE A 223 -7.49 -0.28 11.42
N ILE A 224 -7.99 0.90 11.76
CA ILE A 224 -7.74 1.53 13.06
C ILE A 224 -8.18 0.60 14.19
N ALA A 225 -9.39 0.04 14.10
CA ALA A 225 -9.91 -0.88 15.11
C ALA A 225 -9.04 -2.14 15.25
N GLN A 226 -8.57 -2.70 14.13
CA GLN A 226 -7.76 -3.92 14.09
C GLN A 226 -6.34 -3.71 14.66
N PHE A 227 -5.72 -2.55 14.40
CA PHE A 227 -4.32 -2.30 14.80
C PHE A 227 -4.16 -1.48 16.08
N SER A 228 -5.20 -0.84 16.59
CA SER A 228 -5.15 -0.13 17.87
C SER A 228 -4.72 -0.99 19.07
N PRO A 229 -5.13 -2.28 19.20
CA PRO A 229 -4.64 -3.15 20.26
C PRO A 229 -3.12 -3.41 20.18
N LEU A 230 -2.58 -3.56 18.94
CA LEU A 230 -1.14 -3.70 18.75
C LEU A 230 -0.40 -2.44 19.18
N LEU A 231 -0.93 -1.26 18.83
CA LEU A 231 -0.36 0.00 19.28
C LEU A 231 -0.34 0.13 20.81
N ALA A 232 -1.39 -0.33 21.47
CA ALA A 232 -1.46 -0.36 22.93
C ALA A 232 -0.42 -1.32 23.54
N LEU A 233 -0.24 -2.50 22.96
CA LEU A 233 0.78 -3.48 23.36
C LEU A 233 2.20 -2.95 23.24
N LEU A 234 2.48 -2.14 22.24
CA LEU A 234 3.82 -1.58 21.96
C LEU A 234 4.14 -0.29 22.74
N LYS A 235 3.23 0.21 23.61
CA LYS A 235 3.37 1.51 24.27
C LYS A 235 4.50 1.61 25.28
N ASP A 236 4.75 0.60 26.05
CA ASP A 236 5.54 0.70 27.29
C ASP A 236 7.00 0.24 27.12
N GLY A 237 7.60 0.39 25.94
CA GLY A 237 9.00 0.00 25.72
C GLY A 237 9.22 -1.51 25.82
N ALA A 238 8.17 -2.31 25.66
CA ALA A 238 8.26 -3.76 25.66
C ALA A 238 9.29 -4.20 24.61
N GLU A 239 10.28 -4.97 25.04
CA GLU A 239 11.22 -5.59 24.12
C GLU A 239 10.47 -6.59 23.24
N VAL A 240 10.43 -6.28 21.95
CA VAL A 240 9.84 -7.16 20.94
C VAL A 240 10.96 -7.97 20.28
N ALA A 241 10.83 -9.30 20.28
CA ALA A 241 11.79 -10.16 19.58
C ALA A 241 11.88 -9.79 18.09
N PRO A 242 13.06 -9.80 17.46
CA PRO A 242 13.26 -9.38 16.07
C PRO A 242 12.31 -10.02 15.06
N GLU A 243 12.08 -11.33 15.16
CA GLU A 243 11.14 -12.06 14.30
C GLU A 243 9.69 -11.58 14.48
N ALA A 244 9.26 -11.39 15.73
CA ALA A 244 7.92 -10.88 16.03
C ALA A 244 7.73 -9.44 15.54
N ALA A 245 8.75 -8.59 15.70
CA ALA A 245 8.75 -7.22 15.17
C ALA A 245 8.62 -7.20 13.65
N PHE A 246 9.34 -8.07 12.95
CA PHE A 246 9.22 -8.24 11.51
C PHE A 246 7.82 -8.72 11.10
N ALA A 247 7.27 -9.71 11.80
CA ALA A 247 5.93 -10.22 11.52
C ALA A 247 4.86 -9.12 11.71
N MET A 248 4.91 -8.37 12.82
CA MET A 248 4.00 -7.25 13.07
C MET A 248 4.11 -6.17 11.98
N ARG A 249 5.32 -5.77 11.61
CA ARG A 249 5.58 -4.79 10.54
C ARG A 249 4.98 -5.27 9.22
N SER A 250 5.24 -6.52 8.86
CA SER A 250 4.77 -7.08 7.59
C SER A 250 3.25 -7.19 7.51
N LEU A 251 2.58 -7.60 8.59
CA LEU A 251 1.12 -7.67 8.67
C LEU A 251 0.49 -6.28 8.65
N LEU A 252 1.07 -5.33 9.39
CA LEU A 252 0.66 -3.93 9.37
C LEU A 252 0.70 -3.36 7.95
N ILE A 253 1.86 -3.45 7.29
CA ILE A 253 2.01 -2.91 5.93
C ILE A 253 1.16 -3.68 4.93
N HIS A 254 0.96 -4.99 5.11
CA HIS A 254 0.06 -5.77 4.25
C HIS A 254 -1.38 -5.23 4.31
N ALA A 255 -1.91 -4.99 5.51
CA ALA A 255 -3.25 -4.45 5.69
C ALA A 255 -3.34 -2.98 5.21
N TYR A 256 -2.42 -2.12 5.63
CA TYR A 256 -2.40 -0.69 5.29
C TYR A 256 -2.24 -0.45 3.78
N ARG A 257 -1.32 -1.16 3.13
CA ARG A 257 -1.12 -1.10 1.68
C ARG A 257 -2.39 -1.44 0.90
N ARG A 258 -3.19 -2.41 1.35
CA ARG A 258 -4.45 -2.76 0.68
C ARG A 258 -5.41 -1.58 0.66
N LEU A 259 -5.47 -0.79 1.73
CA LEU A 259 -6.28 0.43 1.78
C LEU A 259 -5.70 1.51 0.87
N GLN A 260 -4.42 1.80 1.00
CA GLN A 260 -3.73 2.83 0.23
C GLN A 260 -3.80 2.62 -1.29
N LEU A 261 -3.80 1.37 -1.76
CA LEU A 261 -3.91 1.06 -3.18
C LEU A 261 -5.36 1.09 -3.72
N HIS A 262 -6.36 1.18 -2.83
CA HIS A 262 -7.77 1.34 -3.20
C HIS A 262 -8.30 2.75 -2.90
N ASP A 263 -7.54 3.54 -2.14
CA ASP A 263 -7.87 4.95 -1.91
C ASP A 263 -7.59 5.74 -3.20
N PRO A 264 -8.55 6.51 -3.73
CA PRO A 264 -8.34 7.35 -4.89
C PRO A 264 -7.37 8.51 -4.64
N LEU A 265 -6.98 8.78 -3.38
CA LEU A 265 -6.10 9.88 -2.97
C LEU A 265 -6.63 11.26 -3.40
N LEU A 266 -7.90 11.51 -3.15
CA LEU A 266 -8.49 12.81 -3.42
C LEU A 266 -7.88 13.89 -2.51
N PRO A 267 -7.79 15.14 -3.01
CA PRO A 267 -7.44 16.30 -2.19
C PRO A 267 -8.31 16.44 -0.94
N VAL A 268 -7.74 16.96 0.13
CA VAL A 268 -8.41 17.07 1.43
C VAL A 268 -9.68 17.92 1.37
N GLU A 269 -9.74 18.90 0.48
CA GLU A 269 -10.89 19.77 0.26
C GLU A 269 -12.10 19.04 -0.33
N LEU A 270 -11.89 17.87 -0.92
CA LEU A 270 -12.93 17.04 -1.55
C LEU A 270 -13.30 15.82 -0.71
N LEU A 271 -12.64 15.60 0.42
CA LEU A 271 -12.93 14.49 1.31
C LEU A 271 -14.03 14.84 2.33
N PRO A 272 -14.83 13.86 2.78
CA PRO A 272 -15.76 14.07 3.89
C PRO A 272 -15.01 14.42 5.18
N ASP A 273 -15.59 15.31 5.99
CA ASP A 273 -15.07 15.64 7.32
C ASP A 273 -15.94 14.98 8.42
N PRO A 274 -15.37 14.19 9.36
CA PRO A 274 -13.94 13.82 9.48
C PRO A 274 -13.53 12.68 8.54
N TRP A 275 -12.31 12.79 7.96
CA TRP A 275 -11.72 11.75 7.15
C TRP A 275 -10.80 10.83 7.97
N PRO A 276 -11.07 9.51 8.06
CA PRO A 276 -10.31 8.59 8.92
C PRO A 276 -8.94 8.18 8.36
N GLY A 277 -8.61 8.54 7.11
CA GLY A 277 -7.33 8.17 6.49
C GLY A 277 -6.12 8.76 7.22
N SER A 278 -6.24 9.99 7.75
CA SER A 278 -5.17 10.62 8.53
C SER A 278 -4.92 9.90 9.86
N ASP A 279 -5.98 9.47 10.55
CA ASP A 279 -5.84 8.71 11.80
C ASP A 279 -5.26 7.31 11.54
N ALA A 280 -5.65 6.66 10.44
CA ALA A 280 -5.09 5.39 10.02
C ALA A 280 -3.59 5.49 9.69
N TYR A 281 -3.15 6.57 9.04
CA TYR A 281 -1.75 6.86 8.81
C TYR A 281 -0.98 6.99 10.13
N GLU A 282 -1.50 7.75 11.09
CA GLU A 282 -0.83 7.94 12.38
C GLU A 282 -0.72 6.63 13.19
N VAL A 283 -1.76 5.76 13.14
CA VAL A 283 -1.70 4.42 13.73
C VAL A 283 -0.63 3.57 13.05
N ALA A 284 -0.62 3.54 11.72
CA ALA A 284 0.37 2.81 10.94
C ALA A 284 1.79 3.29 11.23
N ARG A 285 2.02 4.60 11.19
CA ARG A 285 3.29 5.25 11.51
C ARG A 285 3.77 4.91 12.92
N ALA A 286 2.87 5.06 13.90
CA ALA A 286 3.22 4.84 15.31
C ALA A 286 3.65 3.40 15.59
N ILE A 287 3.02 2.41 14.97
CA ILE A 287 3.42 1.00 15.08
C ILE A 287 4.72 0.76 14.32
N TYR A 288 4.78 1.21 13.04
CA TYR A 288 5.95 0.98 12.19
C TYR A 288 7.25 1.48 12.82
N VAL A 289 7.27 2.72 13.30
CA VAL A 289 8.45 3.32 13.95
C VAL A 289 8.92 2.50 15.15
N ARG A 290 7.98 1.95 15.94
CA ARG A 290 8.33 1.16 17.14
C ARG A 290 8.97 -0.18 16.81
N VAL A 291 8.54 -0.82 15.74
CA VAL A 291 9.02 -2.17 15.38
C VAL A 291 10.13 -2.17 14.34
N ALA A 292 10.35 -1.05 13.62
CA ALA A 292 11.26 -0.97 12.47
C ALA A 292 12.67 -1.45 12.82
N LYS A 293 13.26 -0.96 13.91
CA LYS A 293 14.63 -1.29 14.31
C LYS A 293 14.82 -2.80 14.55
N GLN A 294 13.91 -3.43 15.30
CA GLN A 294 14.01 -4.86 15.62
C GLN A 294 13.66 -5.72 14.39
N ALA A 295 12.71 -5.27 13.58
CA ALA A 295 12.40 -5.93 12.32
C ALA A 295 13.60 -5.94 11.36
N GLU A 296 14.37 -4.84 11.29
CA GLU A 296 15.60 -4.78 10.50
C GLU A 296 16.70 -5.71 11.01
N VAL A 297 16.80 -5.94 12.33
CA VAL A 297 17.70 -6.95 12.88
C VAL A 297 17.37 -8.33 12.30
N HIS A 298 16.08 -8.70 12.25
CA HIS A 298 15.65 -9.98 11.68
C HIS A 298 15.90 -10.06 10.18
N VAL A 299 15.49 -9.05 9.41
CA VAL A 299 15.67 -9.01 7.93
C VAL A 299 17.15 -9.16 7.58
N ASN A 300 18.03 -8.36 8.18
CA ASN A 300 19.48 -8.43 7.92
C ASN A 300 20.06 -9.81 8.29
N ALA A 301 19.64 -10.41 9.41
CA ALA A 301 20.09 -11.73 9.81
C ALA A 301 19.69 -12.80 8.79
N VAL A 302 18.44 -12.78 8.31
CA VAL A 302 17.95 -13.74 7.32
C VAL A 302 18.62 -13.55 5.97
N LEU A 303 18.76 -12.32 5.47
CA LEU A 303 19.39 -12.06 4.17
C LEU A 303 20.86 -12.48 4.16
N ARG A 304 21.60 -12.18 5.22
CA ARG A 304 23.05 -12.48 5.33
C ARG A 304 23.35 -13.96 5.53
N ARG A 305 22.43 -14.80 5.94
CA ARG A 305 22.63 -16.27 5.97
C ARG A 305 22.83 -16.85 4.57
N GLU A 306 22.14 -16.28 3.59
CA GLU A 306 22.19 -16.73 2.21
C GLU A 306 23.20 -15.92 1.37
N ASP A 307 23.50 -14.69 1.77
CA ASP A 307 24.41 -13.77 1.07
C ASP A 307 25.05 -12.82 2.09
N GLU A 308 26.28 -13.10 2.50
CA GLU A 308 27.04 -12.28 3.47
C GLU A 308 27.19 -10.81 3.01
N ALA A 309 27.18 -10.59 1.69
CA ALA A 309 27.29 -9.27 1.07
C ALA A 309 25.91 -8.56 0.91
N ALA A 310 24.81 -9.15 1.42
CA ALA A 310 23.50 -8.53 1.33
C ALA A 310 23.55 -7.11 1.92
N PRO A 311 23.12 -6.08 1.16
CA PRO A 311 23.21 -4.69 1.60
C PRO A 311 22.28 -4.43 2.79
N SER A 312 22.65 -3.50 3.63
CA SER A 312 21.74 -2.91 4.64
C SER A 312 20.69 -2.07 3.95
N ALA A 313 19.61 -1.74 4.68
CA ALA A 313 18.57 -0.87 4.16
C ALA A 313 19.13 0.47 3.67
N ASP A 314 18.63 0.93 2.56
CA ASP A 314 19.01 2.21 1.92
C ASP A 314 18.45 3.43 2.67
N GLU A 315 18.85 4.63 2.26
CA GLU A 315 18.40 5.87 2.88
C GLU A 315 16.89 6.11 2.71
N ALA A 316 16.30 5.66 1.60
CA ALA A 316 14.87 5.82 1.34
C ALA A 316 14.01 5.07 2.39
N PHE A 317 14.49 3.92 2.86
CA PHE A 317 13.85 3.21 3.97
C PHE A 317 13.72 4.09 5.22
N TYR A 318 14.79 4.80 5.57
CA TYR A 318 14.80 5.62 6.79
C TYR A 318 13.96 6.90 6.67
N GLN A 319 13.52 7.27 5.46
CA GLN A 319 12.61 8.40 5.24
C GLN A 319 11.12 8.01 5.32
N ARG A 320 10.81 6.72 5.39
CA ARG A 320 9.43 6.24 5.48
C ARG A 320 8.70 6.84 6.67
N PHE A 321 7.40 7.11 6.51
CA PHE A 321 6.54 7.70 7.55
C PHE A 321 7.07 9.01 8.14
N GLY A 322 7.83 9.78 7.36
CA GLY A 322 8.40 11.05 7.80
C GLY A 322 9.68 10.92 8.65
N GLY A 323 10.29 9.74 8.65
CA GLY A 323 11.57 9.46 9.28
C GLY A 323 11.51 8.40 10.37
N LEU A 324 12.46 7.44 10.29
CA LEU A 324 12.61 6.32 11.24
C LEU A 324 13.80 6.50 12.18
N ARG A 325 14.69 7.45 11.90
CA ARG A 325 15.80 7.84 12.77
C ARG A 325 15.30 8.96 13.69
N GLY A 326 14.93 8.61 14.90
CA GLY A 326 14.60 9.50 15.99
C GLY A 326 15.64 9.42 17.09
#